data_32b3d6540a5c2602e2b37a48aacf5283
#
_entry.id   32b3d6540a5c2602e2b37a48aacf5283
#
_cell.length_a   1.000
_cell.length_b   1.000
_cell.length_c   1.000
_cell.angle_alpha   90.00
_cell.angle_beta   90.00
_cell.angle_gamma   90.00
#
_symmetry.space_group_name_H-M   'P 1'
#
loop_
_entity.id
_entity.type
_entity.pdbx_description
1 polymer ?
#
loop_
_entity_poly.entity_id
_entity_poly.type
_entity_poly.pdbx_seq_one_letter_code
_entity_poly.pdbx_strand_id
1 'polypeptide(L)'
;MTLSSTTRTATPPPAPDYDEIVNVIQLYIDGFNQADIRKFRQGFHENAWWACTVPDGSLVQHPVEESLEEWVGDGFVKDWEHQILSVTQAGDVASVVLEMHSAAEGPATGWVDIHALLRIDGVWKDMNKTATHVSRAGWAATAGA
;
A
#
# COMPACT_ATOMS: atom_id res chain seq x y z
N MET A 1 41.68 -10.49 3.40
CA MET A 1 41.15 -9.75 2.24
C MET A 1 40.01 -8.87 2.68
N THR A 2 40.09 -7.59 2.37
CA THR A 2 39.02 -6.64 2.71
C THR A 2 38.08 -6.52 1.51
N LEU A 3 36.80 -6.79 1.75
CA LEU A 3 35.77 -6.54 0.75
C LEU A 3 35.23 -5.14 0.95
N SER A 4 35.37 -4.32 -0.06
CA SER A 4 34.82 -2.97 -0.07
C SER A 4 33.48 -3.00 -0.78
N SER A 5 32.44 -2.53 -0.07
CA SER A 5 31.11 -2.40 -0.64
C SER A 5 30.74 -0.93 -0.73
N THR A 6 30.35 -0.49 -1.92
CA THR A 6 29.87 0.88 -2.14
C THR A 6 28.39 0.83 -2.50
N THR A 7 27.58 1.48 -1.70
CA THR A 7 26.16 1.65 -2.01
C THR A 7 26.02 2.73 -3.07
N ARG A 8 25.29 2.41 -4.12
CA ARG A 8 24.94 3.35 -5.17
C ARG A 8 23.43 3.50 -5.21
N THR A 9 23.00 4.73 -5.48
CA THR A 9 21.57 5.03 -5.68
C THR A 9 21.37 5.31 -7.17
N ALA A 10 20.38 4.69 -7.75
CA ALA A 10 20.01 4.89 -9.13
C ALA A 10 18.52 5.14 -9.26
N THR A 11 18.12 5.88 -10.31
CA THR A 11 16.72 6.02 -10.66
C THR A 11 16.23 4.69 -11.24
N PRO A 12 15.17 4.08 -10.69
CA PRO A 12 14.64 2.84 -11.24
C PRO A 12 14.09 3.07 -12.66
N PRO A 13 14.17 2.06 -13.55
CA PRO A 13 13.56 2.17 -14.87
C PRO A 13 12.03 2.29 -14.74
N PRO A 14 11.34 2.81 -15.77
CA PRO A 14 9.89 2.78 -15.81
C PRO A 14 9.36 1.36 -15.63
N ALA A 15 8.25 1.20 -14.89
CA ALA A 15 7.63 -0.10 -14.68
C ALA A 15 6.89 -0.54 -15.94
N PRO A 16 7.31 -1.66 -16.61
CA PRO A 16 6.63 -2.12 -17.82
C PRO A 16 5.15 -2.43 -17.60
N ASP A 17 4.81 -2.94 -16.42
CA ASP A 17 3.44 -3.34 -16.08
C ASP A 17 2.73 -2.29 -15.20
N TYR A 18 3.09 -1.03 -15.36
CA TYR A 18 2.57 0.07 -14.54
C TYR A 18 1.05 0.06 -14.41
N ASP A 19 0.33 -0.03 -15.52
CA ASP A 19 -1.13 0.03 -15.50
C ASP A 19 -1.75 -1.15 -14.75
N GLU A 20 -1.21 -2.34 -14.92
CA GLU A 20 -1.67 -3.54 -14.21
C GLU A 20 -1.41 -3.44 -12.71
N ILE A 21 -0.22 -2.94 -12.33
CA ILE A 21 0.17 -2.75 -10.93
C ILE A 21 -0.73 -1.70 -10.27
N VAL A 22 -0.93 -0.57 -10.93
CA VAL A 22 -1.81 0.50 -10.43
C VAL A 22 -3.24 0.03 -10.28
N ASN A 23 -3.71 -0.84 -11.18
CA ASN A 23 -5.04 -1.42 -11.08
C ASN A 23 -5.23 -2.26 -9.81
N VAL A 24 -4.20 -2.98 -9.37
CA VAL A 24 -4.25 -3.71 -8.09
C VAL A 24 -4.45 -2.74 -6.92
N ILE A 25 -3.77 -1.60 -6.93
CA ILE A 25 -3.96 -0.57 -5.91
C ILE A 25 -5.35 0.04 -5.99
N GLN A 26 -5.89 0.23 -7.19
CA GLN A 26 -7.25 0.74 -7.36
C GLN A 26 -8.28 -0.22 -6.74
N LEU A 27 -8.09 -1.53 -6.89
CA LEU A 27 -8.94 -2.53 -6.25
C LEU A 27 -8.90 -2.41 -4.72
N TYR A 28 -7.76 -2.13 -4.15
CA TYR A 28 -7.59 -1.90 -2.71
C TYR A 28 -8.40 -0.68 -2.25
N ILE A 29 -8.25 0.45 -2.92
CA ILE A 29 -9.00 1.67 -2.60
C ILE A 29 -10.52 1.45 -2.78
N ASP A 30 -10.92 0.84 -3.89
CA ASP A 30 -12.33 0.57 -4.18
C ASP A 30 -12.94 -0.42 -3.19
N GLY A 31 -12.14 -1.38 -2.70
CA GLY A 31 -12.58 -2.31 -1.68
C GLY A 31 -13.05 -1.60 -0.41
N PHE A 32 -12.33 -0.57 0.04
CA PHE A 32 -12.78 0.29 1.14
C PHE A 32 -13.97 1.15 0.73
N ASN A 33 -13.84 1.92 -0.34
CA ASN A 33 -14.82 2.94 -0.70
C ASN A 33 -16.17 2.37 -1.09
N GLN A 34 -16.19 1.16 -1.62
CA GLN A 34 -17.41 0.45 -2.02
C GLN A 34 -17.83 -0.61 -1.00
N ALA A 35 -17.08 -0.78 0.09
CA ALA A 35 -17.29 -1.85 1.06
C ALA A 35 -17.43 -3.22 0.38
N ASP A 36 -16.51 -3.53 -0.54
CA ASP A 36 -16.59 -4.71 -1.38
C ASP A 36 -15.41 -5.66 -1.13
N ILE A 37 -15.67 -6.71 -0.37
CA ILE A 37 -14.68 -7.74 -0.04
C ILE A 37 -14.11 -8.40 -1.30
N ARG A 38 -14.93 -8.58 -2.34
CA ARG A 38 -14.49 -9.24 -3.58
C ARG A 38 -13.36 -8.47 -4.27
N LYS A 39 -13.39 -7.14 -4.19
CA LYS A 39 -12.33 -6.30 -4.76
C LYS A 39 -11.02 -6.47 -4.01
N PHE A 40 -11.07 -6.53 -2.68
CA PHE A 40 -9.88 -6.85 -1.89
C PHE A 40 -9.31 -8.22 -2.29
N ARG A 41 -10.14 -9.25 -2.38
CA ARG A 41 -9.72 -10.61 -2.74
C ARG A 41 -9.21 -10.71 -4.17
N GLN A 42 -9.69 -9.85 -5.06
CA GLN A 42 -9.19 -9.79 -6.42
C GLN A 42 -7.78 -9.20 -6.49
N GLY A 43 -7.47 -8.23 -5.65
CA GLY A 43 -6.16 -7.57 -5.60
C GLY A 43 -5.14 -8.27 -4.71
N PHE A 44 -5.53 -8.65 -3.50
CA PHE A 44 -4.64 -9.34 -2.56
C PHE A 44 -4.57 -10.84 -2.83
N HIS A 45 -3.38 -11.39 -2.64
CA HIS A 45 -3.22 -12.83 -2.55
C HIS A 45 -3.84 -13.34 -1.24
N GLU A 46 -4.33 -14.58 -1.24
CA GLU A 46 -4.96 -15.18 -0.06
C GLU A 46 -4.02 -15.27 1.16
N ASN A 47 -2.71 -15.31 0.93
CA ASN A 47 -1.68 -15.36 1.97
C ASN A 47 -1.09 -13.99 2.30
N ALA A 48 -1.68 -12.90 1.82
CA ALA A 48 -1.17 -11.56 2.06
C ALA A 48 -1.26 -11.15 3.52
N TRP A 49 -0.30 -10.34 3.95
CA TRP A 49 -0.24 -9.77 5.31
C TRP A 49 -0.19 -8.26 5.25
N TRP A 50 -0.68 -7.62 6.30
CA TRP A 50 -0.46 -6.20 6.52
C TRP A 50 0.14 -5.95 7.91
N ALA A 51 0.84 -4.82 8.05
CA ALA A 51 1.47 -4.42 9.30
C ALA A 51 1.50 -2.91 9.44
N CYS A 52 1.40 -2.44 10.66
CA CYS A 52 1.65 -1.05 11.02
C CYS A 52 2.09 -0.97 12.48
N THR A 53 2.45 0.23 12.93
CA THR A 53 2.63 0.49 14.36
C THR A 53 1.46 1.33 14.86
N VAL A 54 1.09 1.11 16.12
CA VAL A 54 0.17 1.99 16.83
C VAL A 54 0.96 3.13 17.51
N PRO A 55 0.27 4.18 18.04
CA PRO A 55 0.96 5.37 18.56
C PRO A 55 2.04 5.11 19.64
N ASP A 56 1.93 4.04 20.41
CA ASP A 56 2.94 3.67 21.39
C ASP A 56 4.16 2.94 20.80
N GLY A 57 4.18 2.73 19.49
CA GLY A 57 5.25 2.03 18.79
C GLY A 57 5.09 0.52 18.72
N SER A 58 4.02 -0.05 19.27
CA SER A 58 3.77 -1.49 19.21
C SER A 58 3.41 -1.94 17.79
N LEU A 59 3.85 -3.14 17.43
CA LEU A 59 3.53 -3.76 16.14
C LEU A 59 2.09 -4.29 16.14
N VAL A 60 1.38 -3.99 15.06
CA VAL A 60 0.13 -4.65 14.69
C VAL A 60 0.37 -5.35 13.36
N GLN A 61 0.07 -6.64 13.29
CA GLN A 61 0.30 -7.44 12.09
C GLN A 61 -0.76 -8.55 12.00
N HIS A 62 -1.43 -8.63 10.85
CA HIS A 62 -2.50 -9.61 10.62
C HIS A 62 -2.50 -10.09 9.17
N PRO A 63 -3.00 -11.31 8.92
CA PRO A 63 -3.38 -11.69 7.57
C PRO A 63 -4.45 -10.74 7.03
N VAL A 64 -4.32 -10.34 5.76
CA VAL A 64 -5.32 -9.47 5.13
C VAL A 64 -6.71 -10.12 5.20
N GLU A 65 -6.81 -11.41 4.89
CA GLU A 65 -8.09 -12.12 4.85
C GLU A 65 -8.86 -12.04 6.18
N GLU A 66 -8.16 -12.04 7.31
CA GLU A 66 -8.77 -11.93 8.64
C GLU A 66 -9.29 -10.52 8.94
N SER A 67 -8.87 -9.53 8.17
CA SER A 67 -9.21 -8.12 8.41
C SER A 67 -10.32 -7.61 7.50
N LEU A 68 -10.71 -8.35 6.48
CA LEU A 68 -11.58 -7.84 5.42
C LEU A 68 -12.98 -7.45 5.91
N GLU A 69 -13.56 -8.22 6.82
CA GLU A 69 -14.88 -7.88 7.36
C GLU A 69 -14.86 -6.57 8.15
N GLU A 70 -13.79 -6.34 8.91
CA GLU A 70 -13.58 -5.08 9.63
C GLU A 70 -13.41 -3.92 8.64
N TRP A 71 -12.61 -4.12 7.59
CA TRP A 71 -12.31 -3.07 6.62
C TRP A 71 -13.55 -2.62 5.82
N VAL A 72 -14.51 -3.50 5.61
CA VAL A 72 -15.78 -3.13 4.96
C VAL A 72 -16.87 -2.76 5.94
N GLY A 73 -16.61 -2.88 7.25
CA GLY A 73 -17.57 -2.58 8.30
C GLY A 73 -17.85 -1.08 8.44
N ASP A 74 -18.92 -0.75 9.15
CA ASP A 74 -19.44 0.62 9.28
C ASP A 74 -18.48 1.56 10.01
N GLY A 75 -17.57 1.04 10.83
CA GLY A 75 -16.60 1.84 11.56
C GLY A 75 -15.38 2.25 10.75
N PHE A 76 -15.29 1.82 9.50
CA PHE A 76 -14.14 2.10 8.65
C PHE A 76 -14.43 3.22 7.65
N VAL A 77 -13.39 4.00 7.31
CA VAL A 77 -13.48 5.07 6.32
C VAL A 77 -13.82 4.49 4.94
N LYS A 78 -14.74 5.14 4.22
CA LYS A 78 -15.21 4.71 2.90
C LYS A 78 -15.17 5.84 1.87
N ASP A 79 -14.36 6.84 2.11
CA ASP A 79 -14.21 8.00 1.22
C ASP A 79 -12.72 8.34 1.01
N TRP A 80 -11.91 7.30 0.84
CA TRP A 80 -10.48 7.47 0.63
C TRP A 80 -10.18 8.21 -0.67
N GLU A 81 -9.41 9.28 -0.57
CA GLU A 81 -8.68 9.87 -1.67
C GLU A 81 -7.24 9.37 -1.61
N HIS A 82 -6.62 9.18 -2.76
CA HIS A 82 -5.28 8.61 -2.80
C HIS A 82 -4.41 9.22 -3.88
N GLN A 83 -3.11 9.08 -3.68
CA GLN A 83 -2.09 9.45 -4.65
C GLN A 83 -0.98 8.39 -4.62
N ILE A 84 -0.58 7.91 -5.78
CA ILE A 84 0.57 7.02 -5.89
C ILE A 84 1.82 7.89 -5.99
N LEU A 85 2.76 7.69 -5.07
CA LEU A 85 4.01 8.42 -5.03
C LEU A 85 5.09 7.78 -5.89
N SER A 86 5.11 6.45 -5.95
CA SER A 86 6.08 5.72 -6.77
C SER A 86 5.60 4.32 -7.07
N VAL A 87 6.04 3.82 -8.22
CA VAL A 87 5.90 2.41 -8.63
C VAL A 87 7.26 1.96 -9.11
N THR A 88 7.75 0.88 -8.53
CA THR A 88 9.02 0.26 -8.93
C THR A 88 8.77 -1.19 -9.28
N GLN A 89 9.25 -1.62 -10.44
CA GLN A 89 9.16 -3.02 -10.88
C GLN A 89 10.53 -3.57 -11.18
N ALA A 90 10.79 -4.78 -10.70
CA ALA A 90 11.97 -5.57 -11.02
C ALA A 90 11.51 -6.98 -11.39
N GLY A 91 11.30 -7.24 -12.70
CA GLY A 91 10.76 -8.51 -13.17
C GLY A 91 9.37 -8.77 -12.61
N ASP A 92 9.22 -9.84 -11.84
CA ASP A 92 7.94 -10.28 -11.27
C ASP A 92 7.63 -9.68 -9.89
N VAL A 93 8.41 -8.71 -9.44
CA VAL A 93 8.24 -8.03 -8.16
C VAL A 93 7.97 -6.56 -8.38
N ALA A 94 7.05 -5.98 -7.61
CA ALA A 94 6.79 -4.55 -7.65
C ALA A 94 6.60 -4.00 -6.24
N SER A 95 6.89 -2.72 -6.11
CA SER A 95 6.64 -1.96 -4.89
C SER A 95 5.90 -0.67 -5.23
N VAL A 96 4.88 -0.35 -4.47
CA VAL A 96 4.07 0.87 -4.65
C VAL A 96 4.06 1.63 -3.34
N VAL A 97 4.38 2.93 -3.39
CA VAL A 97 4.20 3.84 -2.26
C VAL A 97 2.93 4.64 -2.51
N LEU A 98 1.99 4.54 -1.58
CA LEU A 98 0.65 5.09 -1.70
C LEU A 98 0.36 6.02 -0.52
N GLU A 99 -0.08 7.24 -0.81
CA GLU A 99 -0.69 8.12 0.18
C GLU A 99 -2.20 8.03 0.10
N MET A 100 -2.86 8.04 1.24
CA MET A 100 -4.32 8.07 1.29
C MET A 100 -4.82 8.82 2.52
N HIS A 101 -5.96 9.47 2.38
CA HIS A 101 -6.64 10.16 3.48
C HIS A 101 -8.15 10.16 3.24
N SER A 102 -8.90 10.33 4.32
CA SER A 102 -10.35 10.51 4.21
C SER A 102 -10.67 11.87 3.58
N ALA A 103 -11.52 11.89 2.58
CA ALA A 103 -11.98 13.14 1.95
C ALA A 103 -12.73 14.02 2.96
N ALA A 104 -13.54 13.44 3.84
CA ALA A 104 -14.33 14.16 4.84
C ALA A 104 -13.50 14.61 6.04
N GLU A 105 -12.64 13.72 6.56
CA GLU A 105 -11.86 13.97 7.77
C GLU A 105 -10.52 14.65 7.47
N GLY A 106 -10.10 14.62 6.21
CA GLY A 106 -8.88 15.26 5.75
C GLY A 106 -7.60 14.57 6.25
N PRO A 107 -6.48 15.32 6.25
CA PRO A 107 -5.16 14.77 6.56
C PRO A 107 -4.99 14.19 7.97
N ALA A 108 -5.92 14.47 8.90
CA ALA A 108 -5.87 13.86 10.23
C ALA A 108 -6.10 12.34 10.19
N THR A 109 -6.73 11.83 9.11
CA THR A 109 -6.92 10.39 8.88
C THR A 109 -6.10 10.00 7.66
N GLY A 110 -4.82 10.25 7.72
CA GLY A 110 -3.90 9.97 6.61
C GLY A 110 -2.99 8.79 6.88
N TRP A 111 -2.70 8.06 5.81
CA TRP A 111 -1.79 6.93 5.83
C TRP A 111 -0.83 6.98 4.66
N VAL A 112 0.38 6.48 4.86
CA VAL A 112 1.27 6.12 3.77
C VAL A 112 1.49 4.62 3.85
N ASP A 113 1.22 3.95 2.74
CA ASP A 113 1.36 2.51 2.61
C ASP A 113 2.51 2.20 1.65
N ILE A 114 3.26 1.15 1.95
CA ILE A 114 4.12 0.50 0.99
C ILE A 114 3.51 -0.86 0.69
N HIS A 115 3.18 -1.11 -0.58
CA HIS A 115 2.65 -2.38 -1.05
C HIS A 115 3.73 -3.13 -1.80
N ALA A 116 3.91 -4.41 -1.48
CA ALA A 116 4.78 -5.31 -2.21
C ALA A 116 3.93 -6.30 -3.02
N LEU A 117 4.13 -6.33 -4.32
CA LEU A 117 3.36 -7.16 -5.24
C LEU A 117 4.25 -8.21 -5.90
N LEU A 118 3.64 -9.34 -6.24
CA LEU A 118 4.24 -10.40 -7.06
C LEU A 118 3.37 -10.66 -8.28
N ARG A 119 4.01 -10.91 -9.42
CA ARG A 119 3.33 -11.45 -10.58
C ARG A 119 3.40 -12.98 -10.52
N ILE A 120 2.23 -13.62 -10.38
CA ILE A 120 2.08 -15.05 -10.21
C ILE A 120 1.23 -15.55 -11.37
N ASP A 121 1.78 -16.44 -12.18
CA ASP A 121 1.10 -16.95 -13.38
C ASP A 121 0.56 -15.82 -14.27
N GLY A 122 1.35 -14.78 -14.45
CA GLY A 122 1.00 -13.62 -15.28
C GLY A 122 0.08 -12.61 -14.64
N VAL A 123 -0.32 -12.80 -13.37
CA VAL A 123 -1.25 -11.91 -12.66
C VAL A 123 -0.57 -11.25 -11.48
N TRP A 124 -0.65 -9.93 -11.40
CA TRP A 124 -0.13 -9.17 -10.26
C TRP A 124 -1.05 -9.32 -9.06
N LYS A 125 -0.46 -9.67 -7.91
CA LYS A 125 -1.15 -9.80 -6.63
C LYS A 125 -0.40 -9.03 -5.56
N ASP A 126 -1.15 -8.34 -4.71
CA ASP A 126 -0.63 -7.65 -3.54
C ASP A 126 -0.34 -8.67 -2.43
N MET A 127 0.91 -8.75 -2.00
CA MET A 127 1.36 -9.71 -1.00
C MET A 127 1.52 -9.12 0.38
N ASN A 128 1.78 -7.82 0.47
CA ASN A 128 2.04 -7.16 1.75
C ASN A 128 1.73 -5.68 1.67
N LYS A 129 1.08 -5.20 2.71
CA LYS A 129 0.90 -3.78 2.97
C LYS A 129 1.55 -3.45 4.30
N THR A 130 2.54 -2.56 4.28
CA THR A 130 3.13 -2.00 5.49
C THR A 130 2.80 -0.52 5.52
N ALA A 131 2.18 -0.06 6.59
CA ALA A 131 1.55 1.26 6.64
C ALA A 131 2.02 2.07 7.85
N THR A 132 1.99 3.38 7.68
CA THR A 132 2.17 4.32 8.80
C THR A 132 1.11 5.40 8.75
N HIS A 133 0.58 5.74 9.91
CA HIS A 133 -0.29 6.92 10.05
C HIS A 133 0.55 8.19 9.96
N VAL A 134 0.08 9.18 9.24
CA VAL A 134 0.75 10.47 9.10
C VAL A 134 -0.20 11.61 9.47
N SER A 135 0.32 12.58 10.22
CA SER A 135 -0.36 13.85 10.44
C SER A 135 -0.18 14.76 9.21
N ARG A 136 -0.93 15.87 9.14
CA ARG A 136 -0.78 16.82 8.05
C ARG A 136 0.67 17.30 7.88
N ALA A 137 1.36 17.56 8.99
CA ALA A 137 2.76 18.01 8.94
C ALA A 137 3.66 16.90 8.38
N GLY A 138 3.48 15.66 8.85
CA GLY A 138 4.20 14.50 8.32
C GLY A 138 3.86 14.22 6.87
N TRP A 139 2.62 14.42 6.48
CA TRP A 139 2.16 14.29 5.11
C TRP A 139 2.89 15.25 4.17
N ALA A 140 2.93 16.54 4.52
CA ALA A 140 3.63 17.55 3.74
C ALA A 140 5.12 17.24 3.59
N ALA A 141 5.78 16.77 4.65
CA ALA A 141 7.18 16.38 4.61
C ALA A 141 7.39 15.15 3.73
N THR A 142 6.47 14.17 3.79
CA THR A 142 6.52 12.96 2.97
C THR A 142 6.34 13.27 1.49
N ALA A 143 5.47 14.21 1.17
CA ALA A 143 5.21 14.63 -0.21
C ALA A 143 6.38 15.40 -0.85
N GLY A 144 7.46 15.63 -0.14
CA GLY A 144 8.63 16.31 -0.67
C GLY A 144 8.39 17.79 -0.96
N ALA A 145 7.45 18.35 -0.26
CA ALA A 145 7.11 19.75 -0.42
C ALA A 145 8.24 20.66 0.05
#